data_25b3cd14c6ffff19e6ad0bde98353f39
#
_entry.id   25b3cd14c6ffff19e6ad0bde98353f39
#
_cell.length_a   1.000
_cell.length_b   1.000
_cell.length_c   1.000
_cell.angle_alpha   90.00
_cell.angle_beta   90.00
_cell.angle_gamma   90.00
#
_symmetry.space_group_name_H-M   'P 1'
#
loop_
_entity.id
_entity.type
_entity.pdbx_description
1 polymer ?
#
loop_
_entity_poly.entity_id
_entity_poly.type
_entity_poly.pdbx_seq_one_letter_code
_entity_poly.pdbx_strand_id
1 'polypeptide(L)'
;YYKKQEITSYIYDHAITYTNETESLIIAKELSLLEKHKLRMLSDQRRKIYTMNRFEEKSISEISTELNISPRTVENHLFVSRKVVRDFIRQCI
;
A
#
# COMPACT_ATOMS: atom_id res chain seq x y z
N TYR A 1 17.22 8.29 9.08
CA TYR A 1 15.87 8.12 9.56
C TYR A 1 15.35 6.70 9.24
N TYR A 2 14.08 6.50 9.33
CA TYR A 2 13.46 5.21 9.14
C TYR A 2 13.71 4.61 7.77
N LYS A 3 13.76 3.31 7.72
CA LYS A 3 13.71 2.59 6.46
C LYS A 3 12.35 2.84 5.83
N LYS A 4 12.31 2.84 4.52
CA LYS A 4 11.11 3.27 3.78
C LYS A 4 9.84 2.52 4.16
N GLN A 5 9.95 1.21 4.33
CA GLN A 5 8.78 0.40 4.69
C GLN A 5 8.34 0.60 6.13
N GLU A 6 9.24 1.08 6.98
CA GLU A 6 8.96 1.30 8.39
C GLU A 6 8.33 2.66 8.66
N ILE A 7 8.51 3.62 7.75
CA ILE A 7 7.95 4.96 7.93
C ILE A 7 6.43 4.91 8.00
N THR A 8 5.79 4.20 7.08
CA THR A 8 4.34 4.09 7.08
C THR A 8 3.85 3.40 8.34
N SER A 9 4.48 2.27 8.72
CA SER A 9 4.13 1.57 9.95
C SER A 9 4.37 2.44 11.18
N TYR A 10 5.48 3.15 11.20
CA TYR A 10 5.79 4.05 12.32
C TYR A 10 4.70 5.11 12.49
N ILE A 11 4.24 5.70 11.40
CA ILE A 11 3.21 6.73 11.45
C ILE A 11 1.90 6.16 11.99
N TYR A 12 1.50 4.97 11.53
CA TYR A 12 0.33 4.30 12.06
C TYR A 12 0.47 4.00 13.54
N ASP A 13 1.61 3.46 13.94
CA ASP A 13 1.88 3.13 15.34
C ASP A 13 1.86 4.36 16.22
N HIS A 14 2.46 5.46 15.76
CA HIS A 14 2.46 6.71 16.51
C HIS A 14 1.07 7.32 16.60
N ALA A 15 0.29 7.25 15.53
CA ALA A 15 -1.07 7.73 15.55
C ALA A 15 -1.90 6.99 16.59
N ILE A 16 -1.68 5.68 16.71
CA ILE A 16 -2.37 4.86 17.70
C ILE A 16 -1.86 5.15 19.10
N THR A 17 -0.55 5.37 19.26
CA THR A 17 0.10 5.50 20.56
C THR A 17 -0.09 6.88 21.19
N TYR A 18 0.00 7.94 20.40
CA TYR A 18 0.07 9.30 20.93
C TYR A 18 -1.17 10.13 20.74
N THR A 19 -2.05 9.76 19.82
CA THR A 19 -3.26 10.53 19.58
C THR A 19 -4.45 9.86 20.21
N ASN A 20 -5.53 10.62 20.42
CA ASN A 20 -6.78 10.03 20.82
C ASN A 20 -7.40 9.29 19.64
N GLU A 21 -8.45 8.52 19.88
CA GLU A 21 -9.10 7.73 18.85
C GLU A 21 -9.52 8.55 17.63
N THR A 22 -10.07 9.74 17.85
CA THR A 22 -10.53 10.59 16.78
C THR A 22 -9.37 11.01 15.87
N GLU A 23 -8.27 11.43 16.46
CA GLU A 23 -7.10 11.84 15.70
C GLU A 23 -6.47 10.66 14.97
N SER A 24 -6.42 9.50 15.60
CA SER A 24 -5.91 8.29 14.96
C SER A 24 -6.72 7.90 13.74
N LEU A 25 -8.05 8.01 13.82
CA LEU A 25 -8.94 7.71 12.70
C LEU A 25 -8.76 8.70 11.56
N ILE A 26 -8.57 9.98 11.88
CA ILE A 26 -8.34 11.01 10.87
C ILE A 26 -7.04 10.77 10.13
N ILE A 27 -5.97 10.47 10.85
CA ILE A 27 -4.67 10.19 10.26
C ILE A 27 -4.73 8.94 9.37
N ALA A 28 -5.40 7.89 9.85
CA ALA A 28 -5.56 6.67 9.07
C ALA A 28 -6.35 6.92 7.78
N LYS A 29 -7.38 7.75 7.83
CA LYS A 29 -8.13 8.13 6.64
C LYS A 29 -7.30 8.90 5.64
N GLU A 30 -6.47 9.83 6.11
CA GLU A 30 -5.57 10.59 5.23
C GLU A 30 -4.59 9.68 4.52
N LEU A 31 -3.99 8.73 5.25
CA LEU A 31 -3.07 7.77 4.66
C LEU A 31 -3.78 6.90 3.63
N SER A 32 -4.99 6.46 3.92
CA SER A 32 -5.79 5.67 2.99
C SER A 32 -6.11 6.46 1.72
N LEU A 33 -6.44 7.73 1.84
CA LEU A 33 -6.73 8.59 0.70
C LEU A 33 -5.48 8.80 -0.16
N LEU A 34 -4.33 8.99 0.46
CA LEU A 34 -3.07 9.12 -0.26
C LEU A 34 -2.74 7.85 -1.01
N GLU A 35 -2.93 6.71 -0.38
CA GLU A 35 -2.73 5.42 -1.01
C GLU A 35 -3.61 5.28 -2.25
N LYS A 36 -4.89 5.55 -2.12
CA LYS A 36 -5.84 5.45 -3.23
C LYS A 36 -5.52 6.44 -4.34
N HIS A 37 -5.10 7.64 -3.99
CA HIS A 37 -4.71 8.64 -4.96
C HIS A 37 -3.54 8.15 -5.80
N LYS A 38 -2.51 7.61 -5.16
CA LYS A 38 -1.34 7.10 -5.89
C LYS A 38 -1.67 5.87 -6.72
N LEU A 39 -2.58 5.03 -6.25
CA LEU A 39 -3.02 3.86 -7.01
C LEU A 39 -3.59 4.24 -8.37
N ARG A 40 -4.28 5.37 -8.48
CA ARG A 40 -4.83 5.84 -9.74
C ARG A 40 -3.75 6.16 -10.77
N MET A 41 -2.54 6.44 -10.31
CA MET A 41 -1.41 6.77 -11.18
C MET A 41 -0.62 5.56 -11.63
N LEU A 42 -0.87 4.40 -11.04
CA LEU A 42 -0.22 3.16 -11.45
C LEU A 42 -0.81 2.66 -12.76
N SER A 43 -0.04 1.84 -13.47
CA SER A 43 -0.58 1.16 -14.65
C SER A 43 -1.75 0.28 -14.24
N ASP A 44 -2.63 -0.02 -15.17
CA ASP A 44 -3.83 -0.81 -14.88
C ASP A 44 -3.49 -2.16 -14.27
N GLN A 45 -2.48 -2.84 -14.79
CA GLN A 45 -2.09 -4.14 -14.27
C GLN A 45 -1.53 -4.06 -12.87
N ARG A 46 -0.65 -3.09 -12.61
CA ARG A 46 -0.09 -2.90 -11.27
C ARG A 46 -1.15 -2.54 -10.25
N ARG A 47 -2.05 -1.65 -10.64
CA ARG A 47 -3.16 -1.25 -9.76
C ARG A 47 -4.04 -2.44 -9.44
N LYS A 48 -4.37 -3.24 -10.45
CA LYS A 48 -5.20 -4.42 -10.26
C LYS A 48 -4.55 -5.42 -9.32
N ILE A 49 -3.28 -5.73 -9.54
CA ILE A 49 -2.55 -6.67 -8.68
C ILE A 49 -2.43 -6.15 -7.26
N TYR A 50 -2.11 -4.88 -7.11
CA TYR A 50 -2.02 -4.26 -5.79
C TYR A 50 -3.36 -4.32 -5.06
N THR A 51 -4.44 -3.98 -5.74
CA THR A 51 -5.78 -4.00 -5.17
C THR A 51 -6.17 -5.40 -4.75
N MET A 52 -5.91 -6.40 -5.57
CA MET A 52 -6.23 -7.78 -5.25
C MET A 52 -5.48 -8.26 -4.00
N ASN A 53 -4.24 -7.89 -3.86
CA ASN A 53 -3.44 -8.31 -2.71
C ASN A 53 -3.77 -7.49 -1.46
N ARG A 54 -3.84 -6.17 -1.59
CA ARG A 54 -3.96 -5.26 -0.45
C ARG A 54 -5.39 -5.18 0.11
N PHE A 55 -6.37 -5.11 -0.76
CA PHE A 55 -7.76 -4.91 -0.36
C PHE A 55 -8.61 -6.16 -0.41
N GLU A 56 -8.35 -7.05 -1.34
CA GLU A 56 -9.09 -8.30 -1.46
C GLU A 56 -8.40 -9.46 -0.74
N GLU A 57 -7.23 -9.20 -0.18
CA GLU A 57 -6.47 -10.16 0.60
C GLU A 57 -6.15 -11.46 -0.14
N LYS A 58 -5.97 -11.36 -1.45
CA LYS A 58 -5.59 -12.52 -2.25
C LYS A 58 -4.08 -12.77 -2.17
N SER A 59 -3.71 -14.04 -2.16
CA SER A 59 -2.31 -14.43 -2.15
C SER A 59 -1.70 -14.25 -3.54
N ILE A 60 -0.36 -14.24 -3.58
CA ILE A 60 0.38 -14.19 -4.86
C ILE A 60 -0.06 -15.34 -5.76
N SER A 61 -0.21 -16.53 -5.20
CA SER A 61 -0.65 -17.70 -5.94
C SER A 61 -2.03 -17.52 -6.55
N GLU A 62 -2.97 -17.00 -5.77
CA GLU A 62 -4.33 -16.75 -6.23
C GLU A 62 -4.37 -15.71 -7.36
N ILE A 63 -3.62 -14.63 -7.19
CA ILE A 63 -3.54 -13.58 -8.21
C ILE A 63 -2.93 -14.12 -9.49
N SER A 64 -1.85 -14.85 -9.36
CA SER A 64 -1.17 -15.50 -10.48
C SER A 64 -2.11 -16.37 -11.30
N THR A 65 -2.89 -17.18 -10.62
CA THR A 65 -3.86 -18.07 -11.27
C THR A 65 -4.98 -17.27 -11.93
N GLU A 66 -5.51 -16.30 -11.23
CA GLU A 66 -6.64 -15.52 -11.73
C GLU A 66 -6.29 -14.68 -12.95
N LEU A 67 -5.10 -14.09 -12.96
CA LEU A 67 -4.64 -13.25 -14.06
C LEU A 67 -3.86 -14.03 -15.10
N ASN A 68 -3.61 -15.30 -14.88
CA ASN A 68 -2.85 -16.16 -15.79
C ASN A 68 -1.46 -15.60 -16.09
N ILE A 69 -0.76 -15.20 -15.05
CA ILE A 69 0.63 -14.73 -15.11
C ILE A 69 1.45 -15.48 -14.07
N SER A 70 2.77 -15.43 -14.19
CA SER A 70 3.62 -16.15 -13.25
C SER A 70 3.60 -15.51 -11.86
N PRO A 71 3.78 -16.31 -10.80
CA PRO A 71 3.88 -15.75 -9.45
C PRO A 71 5.01 -14.73 -9.32
N ARG A 72 6.11 -14.95 -10.01
CA ARG A 72 7.23 -14.01 -9.99
C ARG A 72 6.84 -12.66 -10.58
N THR A 73 6.05 -12.65 -11.63
CA THR A 73 5.54 -11.42 -12.22
C THR A 73 4.66 -10.67 -11.22
N VAL A 74 3.80 -11.41 -10.50
CA VAL A 74 2.96 -10.83 -9.45
C VAL A 74 3.84 -10.21 -8.36
N GLU A 75 4.85 -10.94 -7.90
CA GLU A 75 5.77 -10.44 -6.88
C GLU A 75 6.47 -9.15 -7.33
N ASN A 76 6.94 -9.11 -8.57
CA ASN A 76 7.61 -7.94 -9.11
C ASN A 76 6.68 -6.74 -9.17
N HIS A 77 5.45 -6.93 -9.64
CA HIS A 77 4.47 -5.85 -9.68
C HIS A 77 4.14 -5.35 -8.27
N LEU A 78 3.97 -6.26 -7.32
CA LEU A 78 3.70 -5.87 -5.93
C LEU A 78 4.87 -5.12 -5.32
N PHE A 79 6.09 -5.58 -5.57
CA PHE A 79 7.27 -4.91 -5.04
C PHE A 79 7.35 -3.46 -5.53
N VAL A 80 7.22 -3.27 -6.83
CA VAL A 80 7.28 -1.92 -7.43
C VAL A 80 6.11 -1.06 -6.96
N SER A 81 4.91 -1.61 -6.96
CA SER A 81 3.72 -0.86 -6.57
C SER A 81 3.78 -0.43 -5.11
N ARG A 82 4.17 -1.33 -4.22
CA ARG A 82 4.32 -1.00 -2.80
C ARG A 82 5.36 0.08 -2.57
N LYS A 83 6.47 0.00 -3.30
CA LYS A 83 7.51 1.00 -3.18
C LYS A 83 7.03 2.36 -3.66
N VAL A 84 6.35 2.41 -4.80
CA VAL A 84 5.84 3.66 -5.36
C VAL A 84 4.84 4.31 -4.41
N VAL A 85 3.89 3.53 -3.90
CA VAL A 85 2.88 4.03 -2.97
C VAL A 85 3.54 4.53 -1.69
N ARG A 86 4.44 3.75 -1.12
CA ARG A 86 5.12 4.09 0.12
C ARG A 86 5.96 5.36 -0.03
N ASP A 87 6.71 5.50 -1.11
CA ASP A 87 7.52 6.67 -1.35
C ASP A 87 6.65 7.91 -1.56
N PHE A 88 5.51 7.76 -2.20
CA PHE A 88 4.56 8.86 -2.37
C PHE A 88 4.02 9.33 -1.02
N ILE A 89 3.57 8.41 -0.18
CA ILE A 89 3.06 8.75 1.15
C ILE A 89 4.14 9.46 1.97
N ARG A 90 5.36 8.95 1.88
CA ARG A 90 6.49 9.54 2.58
C ARG A 90 6.75 10.99 2.15
N GLN A 91 6.57 11.31 0.88
CA GLN A 91 6.74 12.67 0.37
C GLN A 91 5.64 13.61 0.84
N CYS A 92 4.46 13.08 1.11
CA CYS A 92 3.32 13.88 1.55
C CYS A 92 3.33 14.17 3.04
N ILE A 93 4.19 13.50 3.77
CA ILE A 93 4.34 13.69 5.21
C ILE A 93 5.55 14.54 5.50
#